data_3fb5ef43ff496cc77c4a8097158a6bce
#
_entry.id   3fb5ef43ff496cc77c4a8097158a6bce
#
_cell.length_a   1.000
_cell.length_b   1.000
_cell.length_c   1.000
_cell.angle_alpha   90.00
_cell.angle_beta   90.00
_cell.angle_gamma   90.00
#
_symmetry.space_group_name_H-M   'P 1'
#
loop_
_entity.id
_entity.type
_entity.pdbx_description
1 polymer ?
#
loop_
_entity_poly.entity_id
_entity_poly.type
_entity_poly.pdbx_seq_one_letter_code
_entity_poly.pdbx_strand_id
1 'polypeptide(L)'
;MPELVELSEHGEVCVVRLRREEKLNALSAEVEGALAEALRDTRLTGSRCVVFTGSERAFSAGADVNEFADLDPAAIAAYYRATGAVYESVADLPQPTIAAISGYCLGGGLELALACDLRVADSTAVFGFPEVGLGILPSSGGTLRVVRIAGPARAKELVLLGERFGAAEARELGLVTEAVAEGEALPRALELGARLAELPALALTTAKQAIDAMPDSSREAGLLLERFAYALLAQTADAEDAVERFGERSGR
;
A
#
# COMPACT_ATOMS: atom_id res chain seq x y z
N MET A 1 -5.97 -15.68 21.91
CA MET A 1 -5.17 -14.44 21.86
C MET A 1 -6.01 -13.39 21.15
N PRO A 2 -5.86 -12.08 21.40
CA PRO A 2 -6.56 -11.09 20.61
C PRO A 2 -6.13 -11.24 19.14
N GLU A 3 -7.06 -11.04 18.21
CA GLU A 3 -6.80 -11.07 16.77
C GLU A 3 -5.90 -9.89 16.39
N LEU A 4 -4.70 -10.16 15.86
CA LEU A 4 -3.71 -9.13 15.53
C LEU A 4 -4.00 -8.40 14.22
N VAL A 5 -4.79 -9.03 13.34
CA VAL A 5 -5.29 -8.47 12.08
C VAL A 5 -6.77 -8.78 11.98
N GLU A 6 -7.60 -7.76 11.85
CA GLU A 6 -9.05 -7.87 11.71
C GLU A 6 -9.45 -7.61 10.24
N LEU A 7 -10.33 -8.45 9.72
CA LEU A 7 -10.96 -8.24 8.41
C LEU A 7 -12.42 -7.84 8.57
N SER A 8 -12.83 -6.77 7.90
CA SER A 8 -14.23 -6.34 7.84
C SER A 8 -14.64 -5.96 6.41
N GLU A 9 -15.89 -6.27 6.05
CA GLU A 9 -16.44 -6.02 4.73
C GLU A 9 -17.29 -4.74 4.73
N HIS A 10 -17.05 -3.86 3.78
CA HIS A 10 -17.77 -2.61 3.56
C HIS A 10 -18.25 -2.57 2.11
N GLY A 11 -19.37 -3.26 1.82
CA GLY A 11 -19.80 -3.54 0.46
C GLY A 11 -18.77 -4.38 -0.29
N GLU A 12 -18.26 -3.89 -1.40
CA GLU A 12 -17.24 -4.56 -2.23
C GLU A 12 -15.80 -4.28 -1.76
N VAL A 13 -15.61 -3.55 -0.63
CA VAL A 13 -14.31 -3.19 -0.08
C VAL A 13 -14.02 -4.02 1.15
N CYS A 14 -12.85 -4.68 1.20
CA CYS A 14 -12.36 -5.36 2.39
C CYS A 14 -11.39 -4.45 3.15
N VAL A 15 -11.62 -4.25 4.45
CA VAL A 15 -10.70 -3.51 5.33
C VAL A 15 -9.85 -4.50 6.11
N VAL A 16 -8.54 -4.32 6.04
CA VAL A 16 -7.51 -5.02 6.81
C VAL A 16 -7.00 -4.07 7.89
N ARG A 17 -7.34 -4.33 9.14
CA ARG A 17 -6.95 -3.50 10.28
C ARG A 17 -5.92 -4.17 11.16
N LEU A 18 -4.81 -3.47 11.40
CA LEU A 18 -3.81 -3.88 12.40
C LEU A 18 -4.35 -3.61 13.82
N ARG A 19 -4.24 -4.60 14.70
CA ARG A 19 -4.85 -4.62 16.04
C ARG A 19 -3.86 -4.89 17.16
N ARG A 20 -2.74 -4.17 17.17
CA ARG A 20 -1.72 -4.20 18.24
C ARG A 20 -1.49 -2.79 18.78
N GLU A 21 -2.58 -2.13 19.16
CA GLU A 21 -2.60 -0.69 19.50
C GLU A 21 -1.72 -0.32 20.69
N GLU A 22 -1.60 -1.22 21.68
CA GLU A 22 -0.75 -1.04 22.87
C GLU A 22 0.74 -0.94 22.52
N LYS A 23 1.13 -1.41 21.34
CA LYS A 23 2.47 -1.31 20.76
C LYS A 23 2.51 -0.41 19.53
N LEU A 24 1.53 0.50 19.38
CA LEU A 24 1.40 1.39 18.22
C LEU A 24 1.43 0.61 16.89
N ASN A 25 0.80 -0.55 16.85
CA ASN A 25 0.78 -1.46 15.70
C ASN A 25 2.18 -1.83 15.18
N ALA A 26 3.17 -1.98 16.10
CA ALA A 26 4.49 -2.44 15.72
C ALA A 26 4.41 -3.83 15.07
N LEU A 27 5.10 -3.98 13.95
CA LEU A 27 5.12 -5.16 13.11
C LEU A 27 6.11 -6.17 13.69
N SER A 28 5.57 -7.19 14.31
CA SER A 28 6.29 -8.37 14.78
C SER A 28 6.12 -9.53 13.81
N ALA A 29 6.93 -10.57 13.91
CA ALA A 29 6.76 -11.79 13.11
C ALA A 29 5.33 -12.36 13.21
N GLU A 30 4.70 -12.24 14.38
CA GLU A 30 3.33 -12.70 14.62
C GLU A 30 2.30 -11.84 13.87
N VAL A 31 2.45 -10.50 13.88
CA VAL A 31 1.59 -9.58 13.11
C VAL A 31 1.75 -9.79 11.60
N GLU A 32 2.98 -9.98 11.15
CA GLU A 32 3.27 -10.22 9.72
C GLU A 32 2.76 -11.58 9.27
N GLY A 33 2.86 -12.61 10.12
CA GLY A 33 2.23 -13.91 9.90
C GLY A 33 0.71 -13.81 9.78
N ALA A 34 0.07 -13.09 10.70
CA ALA A 34 -1.37 -12.84 10.66
C ALA A 34 -1.79 -12.04 9.41
N LEU A 35 -0.98 -11.06 9.00
CA LEU A 35 -1.21 -10.32 7.76
C LEU A 35 -1.11 -11.25 6.54
N ALA A 36 -0.09 -12.11 6.49
CA ALA A 36 0.07 -13.10 5.40
C ALA A 36 -1.10 -14.09 5.33
N GLU A 37 -1.70 -14.47 6.45
CA GLU A 37 -2.92 -15.27 6.51
C GLU A 37 -4.13 -14.48 6.01
N ALA A 38 -4.30 -13.25 6.46
CA ALA A 38 -5.39 -12.36 6.05
C ALA A 38 -5.40 -12.12 4.54
N LEU A 39 -4.24 -12.02 3.88
CA LEU A 39 -4.13 -11.88 2.43
C LEU A 39 -4.68 -13.08 1.62
N ARG A 40 -4.88 -14.24 2.28
CA ARG A 40 -5.45 -15.46 1.67
C ARG A 40 -6.93 -15.67 2.03
N ASP A 41 -7.49 -14.85 2.91
CA ASP A 41 -8.89 -14.96 3.32
C ASP A 41 -9.84 -14.67 2.15
N THR A 42 -10.93 -15.41 2.07
CA THR A 42 -11.92 -15.28 0.99
C THR A 42 -12.63 -13.95 0.98
N ARG A 43 -12.78 -13.28 2.12
CA ARG A 43 -13.33 -11.93 2.23
C ARG A 43 -12.45 -10.90 1.49
N LEU A 44 -11.13 -11.06 1.62
CA LEU A 44 -10.17 -10.19 0.94
C LEU A 44 -10.04 -10.56 -0.54
N THR A 45 -9.82 -11.83 -0.85
CA THR A 45 -9.62 -12.27 -2.25
C THR A 45 -10.86 -12.12 -3.11
N GLY A 46 -12.07 -12.14 -2.52
CA GLY A 46 -13.34 -11.89 -3.17
C GLY A 46 -13.72 -10.41 -3.29
N SER A 47 -13.01 -9.50 -2.61
CA SER A 47 -13.32 -8.07 -2.65
C SER A 47 -12.85 -7.40 -3.94
N ARG A 48 -13.38 -6.20 -4.21
CA ARG A 48 -13.03 -5.38 -5.37
C ARG A 48 -11.93 -4.36 -5.09
N CYS A 49 -11.73 -4.03 -3.82
CA CYS A 49 -10.69 -3.13 -3.34
C CYS A 49 -10.34 -3.52 -1.91
N VAL A 50 -9.08 -3.32 -1.52
CA VAL A 50 -8.59 -3.59 -0.18
C VAL A 50 -8.10 -2.31 0.47
N VAL A 51 -8.55 -2.03 1.70
CA VAL A 51 -8.09 -0.88 2.50
C VAL A 51 -7.31 -1.39 3.70
N PHE A 52 -6.06 -0.98 3.82
CA PHE A 52 -5.21 -1.25 4.99
C PHE A 52 -5.29 -0.07 5.96
N THR A 53 -5.45 -0.34 7.24
CA THR A 53 -5.50 0.71 8.27
C THR A 53 -4.99 0.20 9.62
N GLY A 54 -4.76 1.11 10.54
CA GLY A 54 -4.41 0.84 11.93
C GLY A 54 -5.42 1.43 12.91
N SER A 55 -4.92 2.15 13.91
CA SER A 55 -5.70 2.92 14.88
C SER A 55 -5.55 4.44 14.64
N GLU A 56 -6.30 5.25 15.37
CA GLU A 56 -6.16 6.72 15.35
C GLU A 56 -4.74 7.17 15.76
N ARG A 57 -4.07 6.42 16.65
CA ARG A 57 -2.73 6.75 17.16
C ARG A 57 -1.60 6.30 16.23
N ALA A 58 -1.81 5.23 15.49
CA ALA A 58 -0.81 4.69 14.59
C ALA A 58 -1.43 3.79 13.52
N PHE A 59 -1.07 4.05 12.28
CA PHE A 59 -1.14 3.05 11.24
C PHE A 59 -0.20 1.89 11.62
N SER A 60 1.11 2.19 11.75
CA SER A 60 2.12 1.33 12.37
C SER A 60 3.37 2.15 12.70
N ALA A 61 3.97 1.90 13.87
CA ALA A 61 5.23 2.52 14.27
C ALA A 61 6.47 1.82 13.68
N GLY A 62 6.29 0.82 12.81
CA GLY A 62 7.35 0.06 12.17
C GLY A 62 7.65 -1.27 12.86
N ALA A 63 8.80 -1.85 12.54
CA ALA A 63 9.19 -3.15 13.07
C ALA A 63 9.33 -3.15 14.60
N ASP A 64 8.98 -4.27 15.25
CA ASP A 64 9.23 -4.45 16.69
C ASP A 64 10.71 -4.74 16.91
N VAL A 65 11.49 -3.68 17.20
CA VAL A 65 12.95 -3.77 17.35
C VAL A 65 13.42 -4.73 18.44
N ASN A 66 12.55 -5.08 19.38
CA ASN A 66 12.91 -6.05 20.43
C ASN A 66 13.07 -7.48 19.87
N GLU A 67 12.50 -7.78 18.71
CA GLU A 67 12.63 -9.11 18.08
C GLU A 67 14.00 -9.34 17.42
N PHE A 68 14.81 -8.27 17.24
CA PHE A 68 16.11 -8.39 16.56
C PHE A 68 17.30 -8.39 17.50
N ALA A 69 17.12 -8.03 18.77
CA ALA A 69 18.21 -7.75 19.71
C ALA A 69 19.19 -8.93 19.88
N ASP A 70 18.69 -10.17 19.76
CA ASP A 70 19.45 -11.40 20.01
C ASP A 70 19.64 -12.26 18.74
N LEU A 71 19.26 -11.76 17.55
CA LEU A 71 19.39 -12.51 16.30
C LEU A 71 20.78 -12.38 15.70
N ASP A 72 21.31 -13.49 15.21
CA ASP A 72 22.52 -13.48 14.37
C ASP A 72 22.23 -12.88 12.97
N PRO A 73 23.25 -12.48 12.21
CA PRO A 73 23.06 -11.89 10.89
C PRO A 73 22.31 -12.75 9.88
N ALA A 74 22.41 -14.09 9.97
CA ALA A 74 21.71 -15.00 9.06
C ALA A 74 20.21 -15.08 9.42
N ALA A 75 19.89 -15.10 10.70
CA ALA A 75 18.52 -15.05 11.22
C ALA A 75 17.85 -13.71 10.88
N ILE A 76 18.55 -12.58 11.03
CA ILE A 76 18.09 -11.26 10.62
C ILE A 76 17.79 -11.23 9.11
N ALA A 77 18.71 -11.75 8.27
CA ALA A 77 18.50 -11.80 6.83
C ALA A 77 17.32 -12.69 6.42
N ALA A 78 17.08 -13.79 7.14
CA ALA A 78 15.92 -14.66 6.93
C ALA A 78 14.61 -13.98 7.31
N TYR A 79 14.60 -13.29 8.46
CA TYR A 79 13.46 -12.51 8.94
C TYR A 79 13.04 -11.46 7.91
N TYR A 80 13.94 -10.57 7.50
CA TYR A 80 13.62 -9.50 6.54
C TYR A 80 13.23 -10.01 5.15
N ARG A 81 13.70 -11.19 4.77
CA ARG A 81 13.24 -11.84 3.54
C ARG A 81 11.80 -12.30 3.65
N ALA A 82 11.40 -12.83 4.81
CA ALA A 82 10.02 -13.24 5.06
C ALA A 82 9.07 -12.03 5.12
N THR A 83 9.44 -10.98 5.87
CA THR A 83 8.71 -9.72 5.96
C THR A 83 8.55 -9.05 4.60
N GLY A 84 9.64 -8.92 3.85
CA GLY A 84 9.61 -8.36 2.50
C GLY A 84 8.64 -9.11 1.58
N ALA A 85 8.56 -10.44 1.68
CA ALA A 85 7.63 -11.25 0.91
C ALA A 85 6.16 -10.93 1.24
N VAL A 86 5.83 -10.58 2.49
CA VAL A 86 4.46 -10.16 2.87
C VAL A 86 4.11 -8.83 2.20
N TYR A 87 5.03 -7.86 2.21
CA TYR A 87 4.79 -6.55 1.61
C TYR A 87 4.73 -6.61 0.08
N GLU A 88 5.57 -7.44 -0.55
CA GLU A 88 5.42 -7.73 -1.98
C GLU A 88 4.06 -8.40 -2.27
N SER A 89 3.57 -9.30 -1.40
CA SER A 89 2.24 -9.89 -1.57
C SER A 89 1.11 -8.86 -1.49
N VAL A 90 1.28 -7.77 -0.70
CA VAL A 90 0.33 -6.63 -0.70
C VAL A 90 0.41 -5.86 -2.01
N ALA A 91 1.63 -5.59 -2.51
CA ALA A 91 1.83 -4.89 -3.78
C ALA A 91 1.27 -5.68 -4.97
N ASP A 92 1.42 -7.01 -4.93
CA ASP A 92 0.99 -7.93 -6.00
C ASP A 92 -0.51 -8.27 -5.96
N LEU A 93 -1.29 -7.77 -4.98
CA LEU A 93 -2.74 -7.99 -4.97
C LEU A 93 -3.37 -7.53 -6.29
N PRO A 94 -4.22 -8.37 -6.93
CA PRO A 94 -4.85 -8.00 -8.19
C PRO A 94 -5.84 -6.83 -8.05
N GLN A 95 -6.44 -6.69 -6.86
CA GLN A 95 -7.33 -5.57 -6.57
C GLN A 95 -6.54 -4.30 -6.26
N PRO A 96 -7.11 -3.11 -6.52
CA PRO A 96 -6.58 -1.86 -5.98
C PRO A 96 -6.48 -1.89 -4.46
N THR A 97 -5.39 -1.32 -3.94
CA THR A 97 -5.09 -1.26 -2.52
C THR A 97 -4.95 0.19 -2.05
N ILE A 98 -5.49 0.51 -0.87
CA ILE A 98 -5.43 1.85 -0.29
C ILE A 98 -4.94 1.76 1.15
N ALA A 99 -3.91 2.51 1.52
CA ALA A 99 -3.56 2.71 2.92
C ALA A 99 -4.31 3.92 3.48
N ALA A 100 -5.11 3.70 4.53
CA ALA A 100 -5.79 4.76 5.30
C ALA A 100 -4.98 5.02 6.58
N ILE A 101 -4.35 6.19 6.66
CA ILE A 101 -3.25 6.47 7.59
C ILE A 101 -3.64 7.57 8.56
N SER A 102 -3.64 7.24 9.86
CA SER A 102 -3.73 8.17 10.98
C SER A 102 -2.56 7.93 11.93
N GLY A 103 -2.09 8.97 12.62
CA GLY A 103 -1.00 8.89 13.57
C GLY A 103 0.32 8.39 12.98
N TYR A 104 1.07 7.61 13.72
CA TYR A 104 2.40 7.16 13.28
C TYR A 104 2.36 6.16 12.13
N CYS A 105 3.14 6.45 11.08
CA CYS A 105 3.40 5.58 9.93
C CYS A 105 4.92 5.62 9.67
N LEU A 106 5.67 4.82 10.41
CA LEU A 106 7.13 4.91 10.49
C LEU A 106 7.80 3.59 10.05
N GLY A 107 8.97 3.70 9.46
CA GLY A 107 9.80 2.56 9.09
C GLY A 107 9.03 1.48 8.31
N GLY A 108 9.02 0.24 8.80
CA GLY A 108 8.26 -0.86 8.21
C GLY A 108 6.77 -0.56 8.03
N GLY A 109 6.16 0.30 8.88
CA GLY A 109 4.80 0.78 8.69
C GLY A 109 4.65 1.66 7.45
N LEU A 110 5.62 2.54 7.20
CA LEU A 110 5.66 3.33 5.96
C LEU A 110 5.98 2.44 4.75
N GLU A 111 6.83 1.44 4.89
CA GLU A 111 7.10 0.46 3.84
C GLU A 111 5.83 -0.31 3.41
N LEU A 112 5.02 -0.75 4.40
CA LEU A 112 3.72 -1.39 4.15
C LEU A 112 2.74 -0.42 3.46
N ALA A 113 2.66 0.83 3.92
CA ALA A 113 1.81 1.84 3.29
C ALA A 113 2.24 2.15 1.84
N LEU A 114 3.55 2.16 1.57
CA LEU A 114 4.10 2.35 0.22
C LEU A 114 3.91 1.11 -0.68
N ALA A 115 3.64 -0.06 -0.13
CA ALA A 115 3.28 -1.25 -0.90
C ALA A 115 1.82 -1.20 -1.42
N CYS A 116 0.97 -0.36 -0.84
CA CYS A 116 -0.37 -0.10 -1.38
C CYS A 116 -0.30 0.81 -2.61
N ASP A 117 -1.33 0.74 -3.49
CA ASP A 117 -1.42 1.58 -4.69
C ASP A 117 -1.66 3.05 -4.34
N LEU A 118 -2.61 3.32 -3.46
CA LEU A 118 -2.99 4.66 -3.02
C LEU A 118 -2.81 4.82 -1.50
N ARG A 119 -2.63 6.05 -1.04
CA ARG A 119 -2.50 6.41 0.37
C ARG A 119 -3.34 7.63 0.67
N VAL A 120 -4.24 7.51 1.65
CA VAL A 120 -5.01 8.61 2.21
C VAL A 120 -4.52 8.83 3.63
N ALA A 121 -4.07 10.03 3.95
CA ALA A 121 -3.57 10.37 5.27
C ALA A 121 -4.35 11.51 5.88
N ASP A 122 -4.71 11.40 7.14
CA ASP A 122 -5.28 12.54 7.84
C ASP A 122 -4.20 13.46 8.44
N SER A 123 -4.64 14.60 8.98
CA SER A 123 -3.75 15.64 9.50
C SER A 123 -2.91 15.21 10.71
N THR A 124 -3.24 14.08 11.36
CA THR A 124 -2.47 13.52 12.48
C THR A 124 -1.32 12.64 12.03
N ALA A 125 -1.28 12.27 10.73
CA ALA A 125 -0.29 11.34 10.22
C ALA A 125 1.13 11.89 10.32
N VAL A 126 2.03 11.06 10.84
CA VAL A 126 3.46 11.34 11.01
C VAL A 126 4.26 10.23 10.33
N PHE A 127 4.99 10.61 9.31
CA PHE A 127 5.81 9.71 8.49
C PHE A 127 7.29 9.83 8.84
N GLY A 128 8.08 8.82 8.48
CA GLY A 128 9.54 8.86 8.58
C GLY A 128 10.18 7.49 8.41
N PHE A 129 11.49 7.53 8.08
CA PHE A 129 12.36 6.36 8.02
C PHE A 129 13.44 6.47 9.10
N PRO A 130 13.18 6.03 10.35
CA PRO A 130 14.13 6.19 11.47
C PRO A 130 15.29 5.17 11.46
N GLU A 131 15.31 4.24 10.50
CA GLU A 131 16.15 3.05 10.50
C GLU A 131 17.65 3.36 10.56
N VAL A 132 18.11 4.39 9.85
CA VAL A 132 19.54 4.77 9.83
C VAL A 132 20.02 5.19 11.21
N GLY A 133 19.17 5.85 12.01
CA GLY A 133 19.44 6.16 13.41
C GLY A 133 19.61 4.94 14.32
N LEU A 134 19.12 3.78 13.89
CA LEU A 134 19.27 2.48 14.56
C LEU A 134 20.42 1.65 13.95
N GLY A 135 21.17 2.17 12.99
CA GLY A 135 22.26 1.47 12.31
C GLY A 135 21.81 0.48 11.23
N ILE A 136 20.56 0.55 10.81
CA ILE A 136 19.96 -0.31 9.78
C ILE A 136 19.34 0.57 8.67
N LEU A 137 18.68 -0.02 7.70
CA LEU A 137 17.99 0.68 6.61
C LEU A 137 16.60 0.07 6.37
N PRO A 138 15.68 0.81 5.70
CA PRO A 138 14.41 0.25 5.26
C PRO A 138 14.66 -0.96 4.35
N SER A 139 14.13 -2.14 4.71
CA SER A 139 14.56 -3.41 4.11
C SER A 139 13.44 -4.22 3.44
N SER A 140 12.19 -3.75 3.56
CA SER A 140 11.00 -4.44 3.01
C SER A 140 10.42 -3.69 1.80
N GLY A 141 11.29 -3.09 0.98
CA GLY A 141 10.93 -2.37 -0.23
C GLY A 141 10.79 -0.86 -0.08
N GLY A 142 10.94 -0.30 1.14
CA GLY A 142 10.79 1.14 1.39
C GLY A 142 11.78 1.99 0.62
N THR A 143 13.07 1.62 0.63
CA THR A 143 14.10 2.33 -0.13
C THR A 143 13.81 2.33 -1.62
N LEU A 144 13.37 1.18 -2.17
CA LEU A 144 13.01 1.05 -3.58
C LEU A 144 11.81 1.94 -3.94
N ARG A 145 10.72 1.82 -3.16
CA ARG A 145 9.46 2.53 -3.44
C ARG A 145 9.59 4.04 -3.25
N VAL A 146 10.28 4.50 -2.19
CA VAL A 146 10.47 5.94 -1.99
C VAL A 146 11.33 6.57 -3.10
N VAL A 147 12.33 5.86 -3.63
CA VAL A 147 13.12 6.35 -4.78
C VAL A 147 12.26 6.45 -6.04
N ARG A 148 11.37 5.49 -6.28
CA ARG A 148 10.47 5.51 -7.45
C ARG A 148 9.43 6.64 -7.37
N ILE A 149 8.93 6.96 -6.18
CA ILE A 149 7.90 7.97 -5.98
C ILE A 149 8.49 9.38 -5.91
N ALA A 150 9.45 9.61 -5.00
CA ALA A 150 9.97 10.94 -4.71
C ALA A 150 11.30 11.27 -5.42
N GLY A 151 11.87 10.30 -6.11
CA GLY A 151 13.18 10.41 -6.77
C GLY A 151 14.36 10.28 -5.78
N PRO A 152 15.58 10.04 -6.30
CA PRO A 152 16.73 9.68 -5.46
C PRO A 152 17.20 10.80 -4.52
N ALA A 153 17.01 12.07 -4.87
CA ALA A 153 17.44 13.19 -4.03
C ALA A 153 16.58 13.28 -2.76
N ARG A 154 15.25 13.25 -2.90
CA ARG A 154 14.32 13.29 -1.77
C ARG A 154 14.38 11.99 -0.96
N ALA A 155 14.52 10.84 -1.62
CA ALA A 155 14.72 9.58 -0.92
C ALA A 155 15.94 9.59 0.01
N LYS A 156 17.07 10.18 -0.44
CA LYS A 156 18.26 10.35 0.40
C LYS A 156 17.99 11.28 1.59
N GLU A 157 17.30 12.39 1.38
CA GLU A 157 16.92 13.30 2.45
C GLU A 157 16.08 12.58 3.51
N LEU A 158 14.99 11.93 3.11
CA LEU A 158 14.07 11.22 4.00
C LEU A 158 14.74 10.09 4.78
N VAL A 159 15.57 9.28 4.10
CA VAL A 159 16.18 8.09 4.71
C VAL A 159 17.43 8.43 5.50
N LEU A 160 18.33 9.32 5.00
CA LEU A 160 19.60 9.60 5.66
C LEU A 160 19.45 10.54 6.87
N LEU A 161 18.52 11.49 6.82
CA LEU A 161 18.24 12.37 7.95
C LEU A 161 17.30 11.70 8.96
N GLY A 162 16.41 10.82 8.52
CA GLY A 162 15.47 10.10 9.38
C GLY A 162 14.46 11.03 10.07
N GLU A 163 14.29 12.25 9.56
CA GLU A 163 13.37 13.24 10.12
C GLU A 163 11.92 12.83 9.90
N ARG A 164 11.05 13.31 10.80
CA ARG A 164 9.62 13.08 10.70
C ARG A 164 8.96 14.20 9.90
N PHE A 165 7.98 13.85 9.08
CA PHE A 165 7.21 14.78 8.27
C PHE A 165 5.72 14.47 8.34
N GLY A 166 4.88 15.46 8.05
CA GLY A 166 3.42 15.35 8.16
C GLY A 166 2.74 15.02 6.84
N ALA A 167 1.40 14.88 6.88
CA ALA A 167 0.56 14.54 5.73
C ALA A 167 0.68 15.54 4.56
N ALA A 168 0.77 16.85 4.86
CA ALA A 168 0.89 17.88 3.83
C ALA A 168 2.20 17.73 3.03
N GLU A 169 3.33 17.57 3.71
CA GLU A 169 4.61 17.34 3.07
C GLU A 169 4.66 16.02 2.32
N ALA A 170 4.11 14.93 2.91
CA ALA A 170 3.98 13.64 2.24
C ALA A 170 3.17 13.76 0.94
N ARG A 171 2.15 14.62 0.90
CA ARG A 171 1.36 14.91 -0.30
C ARG A 171 2.18 15.65 -1.37
N GLU A 172 2.97 16.66 -0.96
CA GLU A 172 3.87 17.41 -1.86
C GLU A 172 4.95 16.50 -2.48
N LEU A 173 5.46 15.55 -1.70
CA LEU A 173 6.44 14.56 -2.14
C LEU A 173 5.84 13.45 -3.04
N GLY A 174 4.51 13.39 -3.19
CA GLY A 174 3.81 12.33 -3.91
C GLY A 174 3.68 11.01 -3.14
N LEU A 175 4.13 10.96 -1.89
CA LEU A 175 4.02 9.78 -1.03
C LEU A 175 2.58 9.53 -0.57
N VAL A 176 1.73 10.55 -0.56
CA VAL A 176 0.31 10.48 -0.19
C VAL A 176 -0.54 10.96 -1.35
N THR A 177 -1.60 10.23 -1.67
CA THR A 177 -2.54 10.56 -2.74
C THR A 177 -3.46 11.71 -2.34
N GLU A 178 -4.00 11.66 -1.12
CA GLU A 178 -4.86 12.70 -0.55
C GLU A 178 -4.51 12.93 0.92
N ALA A 179 -4.43 14.21 1.33
CA ALA A 179 -4.35 14.62 2.72
C ALA A 179 -5.73 15.17 3.13
N VAL A 180 -6.28 14.66 4.24
CA VAL A 180 -7.64 14.95 4.71
C VAL A 180 -7.63 15.45 6.16
N ALA A 181 -8.81 15.86 6.68
CA ALA A 181 -8.95 16.26 8.07
C ALA A 181 -8.75 15.08 9.03
N GLU A 182 -8.49 15.37 10.30
CA GLU A 182 -8.36 14.37 11.37
C GLU A 182 -9.58 13.44 11.41
N GLY A 183 -9.33 12.13 11.49
CA GLY A 183 -10.36 11.09 11.53
C GLY A 183 -10.97 10.73 10.17
N GLU A 184 -10.64 11.45 9.08
CA GLU A 184 -11.24 11.25 7.77
C GLU A 184 -10.45 10.29 6.85
N ALA A 185 -9.31 9.75 7.30
CA ALA A 185 -8.49 8.88 6.46
C ALA A 185 -9.25 7.61 6.02
N LEU A 186 -9.82 6.86 6.95
CA LEU A 186 -10.57 5.64 6.64
C LEU A 186 -11.89 5.92 5.92
N PRO A 187 -12.76 6.86 6.34
CA PRO A 187 -13.95 7.23 5.56
C PRO A 187 -13.62 7.56 4.11
N ARG A 188 -12.60 8.38 3.87
CA ARG A 188 -12.19 8.78 2.53
C ARG A 188 -11.61 7.62 1.71
N ALA A 189 -10.83 6.73 2.32
CA ALA A 189 -10.32 5.52 1.67
C ALA A 189 -11.47 4.59 1.25
N LEU A 190 -12.51 4.44 2.09
CA LEU A 190 -13.70 3.65 1.75
C LEU A 190 -14.48 4.26 0.57
N GLU A 191 -14.64 5.59 0.52
CA GLU A 191 -15.25 6.27 -0.62
C GLU A 191 -14.48 6.03 -1.93
N LEU A 192 -13.13 6.13 -1.89
CA LEU A 192 -12.28 5.85 -3.03
C LEU A 192 -12.36 4.37 -3.44
N GLY A 193 -12.33 3.46 -2.44
CA GLY A 193 -12.48 2.02 -2.66
C GLY A 193 -13.81 1.66 -3.32
N ALA A 194 -14.91 2.24 -2.87
CA ALA A 194 -16.22 2.04 -3.47
C ALA A 194 -16.26 2.53 -4.93
N ARG A 195 -15.66 3.69 -5.24
CA ARG A 195 -15.54 4.18 -6.61
C ARG A 195 -14.69 3.28 -7.51
N LEU A 196 -13.59 2.72 -6.98
CA LEU A 196 -12.77 1.76 -7.71
C LEU A 196 -13.53 0.46 -7.95
N ALA A 197 -14.33 0.01 -6.99
CA ALA A 197 -15.14 -1.20 -7.10
C ALA A 197 -16.21 -1.13 -8.22
N GLU A 198 -16.64 0.06 -8.63
CA GLU A 198 -17.56 0.26 -9.77
C GLU A 198 -16.90 0.08 -11.14
N LEU A 199 -15.56 0.12 -11.20
CA LEU A 199 -14.81 0.03 -12.46
C LEU A 199 -14.53 -1.43 -12.85
N PRO A 200 -14.33 -1.75 -14.14
CA PRO A 200 -14.01 -3.11 -14.59
C PRO A 200 -12.76 -3.68 -13.90
N ALA A 201 -12.91 -4.83 -13.21
CA ALA A 201 -11.83 -5.41 -12.41
C ALA A 201 -10.59 -5.73 -13.25
N LEU A 202 -10.79 -6.37 -14.40
CA LEU A 202 -9.69 -6.75 -15.28
C LEU A 202 -8.92 -5.53 -15.78
N ALA A 203 -9.61 -4.43 -16.07
CA ALA A 203 -8.97 -3.19 -16.50
C ALA A 203 -8.11 -2.58 -15.37
N LEU A 204 -8.63 -2.56 -14.13
CA LEU A 204 -7.87 -2.06 -12.96
C LEU A 204 -6.63 -2.91 -12.68
N THR A 205 -6.78 -4.24 -12.63
CA THR A 205 -5.67 -5.17 -12.42
C THR A 205 -4.60 -5.03 -13.50
N THR A 206 -5.02 -4.99 -14.76
CA THR A 206 -4.09 -4.89 -15.90
C THR A 206 -3.36 -3.54 -15.90
N ALA A 207 -4.08 -2.44 -15.60
CA ALA A 207 -3.47 -1.11 -15.53
C ALA A 207 -2.44 -1.03 -14.39
N LYS A 208 -2.78 -1.55 -13.19
CA LYS A 208 -1.85 -1.63 -12.05
C LYS A 208 -0.58 -2.38 -12.43
N GLN A 209 -0.70 -3.61 -12.93
CA GLN A 209 0.44 -4.44 -13.33
C GLN A 209 1.29 -3.81 -14.43
N ALA A 210 0.65 -3.16 -15.41
CA ALA A 210 1.38 -2.45 -16.45
C ALA A 210 2.17 -1.27 -15.88
N ILE A 211 1.57 -0.45 -15.01
CA ILE A 211 2.23 0.69 -14.35
C ILE A 211 3.42 0.21 -13.51
N ASP A 212 3.26 -0.85 -12.72
CA ASP A 212 4.30 -1.39 -11.86
C ASP A 212 5.50 -1.95 -12.66
N ALA A 213 5.25 -2.49 -13.85
CA ALA A 213 6.29 -3.01 -14.73
C ALA A 213 7.09 -1.91 -15.48
N MET A 214 6.54 -0.69 -15.63
CA MET A 214 7.16 0.36 -16.45
C MET A 214 8.56 0.79 -16.00
N PRO A 215 8.84 1.02 -14.71
CA PRO A 215 10.14 1.50 -14.26
C PRO A 215 11.32 0.57 -14.60
N ASP A 216 11.05 -0.74 -14.72
CA ASP A 216 12.06 -1.76 -14.98
C ASP A 216 12.06 -2.24 -16.44
N SER A 217 11.17 -1.67 -17.28
CA SER A 217 11.02 -2.03 -18.68
C SER A 217 11.83 -1.13 -19.61
N SER A 218 12.33 -1.69 -20.73
CA SER A 218 12.76 -0.85 -21.84
C SER A 218 11.54 -0.12 -22.42
N ARG A 219 11.77 1.03 -23.06
CA ARG A 219 10.69 1.78 -23.76
C ARG A 219 9.90 0.90 -24.73
N GLU A 220 10.61 0.07 -25.51
CA GLU A 220 10.01 -0.84 -26.49
C GLU A 220 9.15 -1.91 -25.83
N ALA A 221 9.63 -2.53 -24.74
CA ALA A 221 8.88 -3.54 -23.98
C ALA A 221 7.64 -2.93 -23.31
N GLY A 222 7.77 -1.74 -22.71
CA GLY A 222 6.63 -1.04 -22.09
C GLY A 222 5.53 -0.72 -23.10
N LEU A 223 5.89 -0.12 -24.27
CA LEU A 223 4.92 0.17 -25.32
C LEU A 223 4.27 -1.10 -25.92
N LEU A 224 5.01 -2.23 -25.96
CA LEU A 224 4.47 -3.50 -26.42
C LEU A 224 3.46 -4.05 -25.41
N LEU A 225 3.78 -3.98 -24.12
CA LEU A 225 2.89 -4.40 -23.01
C LEU A 225 1.57 -3.60 -23.06
N GLU A 226 1.63 -2.26 -23.18
CA GLU A 226 0.43 -1.43 -23.28
C GLU A 226 -0.46 -1.82 -24.48
N ARG A 227 0.13 -2.08 -25.64
CA ARG A 227 -0.63 -2.49 -26.84
C ARG A 227 -1.31 -3.84 -26.66
N PHE A 228 -0.64 -4.80 -26.06
CA PHE A 228 -1.25 -6.11 -25.79
C PHE A 228 -2.32 -6.03 -24.71
N ALA A 229 -2.06 -5.27 -23.65
CA ALA A 229 -3.05 -5.04 -22.60
C ALA A 229 -4.31 -4.36 -23.15
N TYR A 230 -4.15 -3.32 -23.95
CA TYR A 230 -5.27 -2.66 -24.62
C TYR A 230 -6.05 -3.63 -25.55
N ALA A 231 -5.34 -4.38 -26.41
CA ALA A 231 -5.97 -5.30 -27.33
C ALA A 231 -6.77 -6.42 -26.60
N LEU A 232 -6.29 -6.88 -25.44
CA LEU A 232 -6.98 -7.82 -24.59
C LEU A 232 -8.24 -7.19 -23.98
N LEU A 233 -8.10 -6.04 -23.36
CA LEU A 233 -9.20 -5.34 -22.67
C LEU A 233 -10.30 -4.90 -23.63
N ALA A 234 -9.94 -4.47 -24.84
CA ALA A 234 -10.92 -4.06 -25.88
C ALA A 234 -11.84 -5.20 -26.37
N GLN A 235 -11.57 -6.45 -26.01
CA GLN A 235 -12.39 -7.62 -26.36
C GLN A 235 -13.27 -8.10 -25.21
N THR A 236 -13.30 -7.37 -24.09
CA THR A 236 -14.13 -7.72 -22.92
C THR A 236 -15.54 -7.13 -23.06
N ALA A 237 -16.52 -7.82 -22.47
CA ALA A 237 -17.90 -7.30 -22.39
C ALA A 237 -17.94 -5.94 -21.68
N ASP A 238 -17.13 -5.73 -20.64
CA ASP A 238 -17.03 -4.44 -19.94
C ASP A 238 -16.62 -3.28 -20.88
N ALA A 239 -15.74 -3.55 -21.85
CA ALA A 239 -15.32 -2.54 -22.84
C ALA A 239 -16.44 -2.27 -23.86
N GLU A 240 -17.15 -3.29 -24.33
CA GLU A 240 -18.30 -3.15 -25.22
C GLU A 240 -19.40 -2.31 -24.57
N ASP A 241 -19.82 -2.65 -23.34
CA ASP A 241 -20.80 -1.91 -22.57
C ASP A 241 -20.38 -0.46 -22.30
N ALA A 242 -19.08 -0.20 -22.06
CA ALA A 242 -18.57 1.15 -21.85
C ALA A 242 -18.64 2.00 -23.11
N VAL A 243 -18.34 1.42 -24.27
CA VAL A 243 -18.42 2.11 -25.59
C VAL A 243 -19.88 2.45 -25.92
N GLU A 244 -20.81 1.53 -25.69
CA GLU A 244 -22.25 1.79 -25.92
C GLU A 244 -22.75 2.95 -25.04
N ARG A 245 -22.46 2.92 -23.72
CA ARG A 245 -22.82 4.01 -22.79
C ARG A 245 -22.22 5.35 -23.18
N PHE A 246 -20.98 5.37 -23.68
CA PHE A 246 -20.34 6.59 -24.15
C PHE A 246 -21.02 7.14 -25.40
N GLY A 247 -21.38 6.26 -26.36
CA GLY A 247 -22.11 6.62 -27.58
C GLY A 247 -23.45 7.28 -27.28
N GLU A 248 -24.22 6.73 -26.33
CA GLU A 248 -25.52 7.28 -25.89
C GLU A 248 -25.39 8.68 -25.24
N ARG A 249 -24.31 8.93 -24.48
CA ARG A 249 -24.05 10.23 -23.86
C ARG A 249 -23.59 11.29 -24.86
N SER A 250 -22.90 10.89 -25.90
CA SER A 250 -22.35 11.79 -26.94
C SER A 250 -23.36 12.12 -28.05
N GLY A 251 -24.46 11.36 -28.14
CA GLY A 251 -25.56 11.58 -29.08
C GLY A 251 -26.66 12.52 -28.54
N ARG A 252 -26.47 13.14 -27.37
CA ARG A 252 -27.30 14.20 -26.79
C ARG A 252 -26.54 15.50 -26.79
#